data_14159dcddee9bb17ae01fe57a47334e1
#
_entry.id   14159dcddee9bb17ae01fe57a47334e1
#
_cell.length_a   1.000
_cell.length_b   1.000
_cell.length_c   1.000
_cell.angle_alpha   90.00
_cell.angle_beta   90.00
_cell.angle_gamma   90.00
#
_symmetry.space_group_name_H-M   'P 1'
#
loop_
_entity.id
_entity.type
_entity.pdbx_description
1 polymer ?
#
loop_
_entity_poly.entity_id
_entity_poly.type
_entity_poly.pdbx_seq_one_letter_code
_entity_poly.pdbx_strand_id
1 'polypeptide(L)'
;YSSTFYLFSGFGIDVGFIKWILIIFLIVGITNSVNLTDGLDGLVAGSATVSFGGILIISFWIFRHPEYYSSFMNSAFVSSELAVLVSSIAGSCLGFLWWNTNPAKIIMGDIGSQFIGAMFPLILFAIGADTLILFFCFLYILEATSVIVQVFSFKYRGKRVFKMTPIHHHFEMSNWAETTIIVRFWIINGIFIVIGLGLFYGDWVLFGN
;
A
#
# COMPACT_ATOMS: atom_id res chain seq x y z
N TYR A 1 -5.64 -20.23 10.76
CA TYR A 1 -5.75 -19.21 9.70
C TYR A 1 -6.97 -19.53 8.85
N SER A 2 -7.95 -18.63 8.84
CA SER A 2 -9.17 -18.74 8.03
C SER A 2 -8.81 -18.72 6.54
N SER A 3 -9.39 -19.66 5.77
CA SER A 3 -9.34 -19.66 4.30
C SER A 3 -10.23 -18.56 3.69
N THR A 4 -10.91 -17.80 4.53
CA THR A 4 -11.84 -16.73 4.15
C THR A 4 -11.06 -15.47 3.79
N PHE A 5 -11.31 -14.94 2.59
CA PHE A 5 -10.88 -13.62 2.17
C PHE A 5 -11.93 -12.61 2.63
N TYR A 6 -11.56 -11.71 3.52
CA TYR A 6 -12.49 -10.72 4.05
C TYR A 6 -12.58 -9.53 3.11
N LEU A 7 -13.76 -9.32 2.52
CA LEU A 7 -14.12 -8.11 1.79
C LEU A 7 -14.35 -6.95 2.77
N PHE A 8 -15.09 -7.28 3.85
CA PHE A 8 -15.33 -6.42 5.02
C PHE A 8 -15.59 -7.35 6.22
N SER A 9 -15.56 -6.82 7.43
CA SER A 9 -15.65 -7.62 8.68
C SER A 9 -16.89 -8.50 8.80
N GLY A 10 -17.97 -8.18 8.08
CA GLY A 10 -19.20 -9.00 8.04
C GLY A 10 -19.34 -9.88 6.79
N PHE A 11 -18.50 -9.73 5.80
CA PHE A 11 -18.62 -10.44 4.52
C PHE A 11 -17.30 -11.02 4.05
N GLY A 12 -17.13 -12.31 4.20
CA GLY A 12 -15.95 -13.04 3.74
C GLY A 12 -16.34 -14.14 2.75
N ILE A 13 -15.52 -14.35 1.74
CA ILE A 13 -15.65 -15.44 0.78
C ILE A 13 -14.61 -16.49 1.13
N ASP A 14 -15.05 -17.72 1.44
CA ASP A 14 -14.11 -18.82 1.60
C ASP A 14 -13.59 -19.25 0.23
N VAL A 15 -12.33 -18.93 -0.01
CA VAL A 15 -11.63 -19.27 -1.26
C VAL A 15 -10.65 -20.43 -1.07
N GLY A 16 -10.64 -21.05 0.10
CA GLY A 16 -9.81 -22.21 0.39
C GLY A 16 -8.32 -21.97 0.12
N PHE A 17 -7.68 -22.94 -0.53
CA PHE A 17 -6.25 -22.86 -0.86
C PHE A 17 -5.88 -21.71 -1.79
N ILE A 18 -6.83 -21.20 -2.58
CA ILE A 18 -6.61 -20.09 -3.52
C ILE A 18 -6.18 -18.82 -2.76
N LYS A 19 -6.63 -18.63 -1.52
CA LYS A 19 -6.21 -17.50 -0.66
C LYS A 19 -4.68 -17.41 -0.56
N TRP A 20 -4.01 -18.52 -0.34
CA TRP A 20 -2.56 -18.54 -0.21
C TRP A 20 -1.83 -18.16 -1.49
N ILE A 21 -2.36 -18.60 -2.63
CA ILE A 21 -1.83 -18.19 -3.95
C ILE A 21 -2.01 -16.69 -4.14
N LEU A 22 -3.19 -16.15 -3.79
CA LEU A 22 -3.45 -14.71 -3.88
C LEU A 22 -2.54 -13.90 -2.95
N ILE A 23 -2.31 -14.35 -1.73
CA ILE A 23 -1.40 -13.71 -0.78
C ILE A 23 0.01 -13.62 -1.37
N ILE A 24 0.56 -14.75 -1.85
CA ILE A 24 1.89 -14.78 -2.46
C ILE A 24 1.95 -13.85 -3.67
N PHE A 25 0.93 -13.91 -4.53
CA PHE A 25 0.84 -13.04 -5.71
C PHE A 25 0.82 -11.56 -5.32
N LEU A 26 0.05 -11.17 -4.30
CA LEU A 26 -0.04 -9.80 -3.83
C LEU A 26 1.28 -9.34 -3.16
N ILE A 27 1.91 -10.21 -2.35
CA ILE A 27 3.21 -9.87 -1.75
C ILE A 27 4.24 -9.60 -2.86
N VAL A 28 4.40 -10.50 -3.80
CA VAL A 28 5.36 -10.35 -4.90
C VAL A 28 4.98 -9.15 -5.78
N GLY A 29 3.70 -8.99 -6.10
CA GLY A 29 3.20 -7.91 -6.94
C GLY A 29 3.44 -6.53 -6.32
N ILE A 30 3.03 -6.34 -5.06
CA ILE A 30 3.20 -5.05 -4.36
C ILE A 30 4.69 -4.76 -4.11
N THR A 31 5.48 -5.77 -3.73
CA THR A 31 6.93 -5.61 -3.55
C THR A 31 7.58 -5.04 -4.82
N ASN A 32 7.31 -5.65 -5.97
CA ASN A 32 7.84 -5.15 -7.25
C ASN A 32 7.24 -3.78 -7.63
N SER A 33 5.98 -3.54 -7.31
CA SER A 33 5.32 -2.25 -7.60
C SER A 33 5.95 -1.09 -6.83
N VAL A 34 6.28 -1.30 -5.56
CA VAL A 34 6.98 -0.29 -4.74
C VAL A 34 8.39 -0.05 -5.28
N ASN A 35 9.10 -1.11 -5.65
CA ASN A 35 10.43 -0.99 -6.25
C ASN A 35 10.38 -0.22 -7.58
N LEU A 36 9.39 -0.46 -8.44
CA LEU A 36 9.18 0.30 -9.67
C LEU A 36 8.83 1.78 -9.40
N THR A 37 8.23 2.09 -8.26
CA THR A 37 7.87 3.46 -7.87
C THR A 37 9.07 4.26 -7.36
N ASP A 38 10.16 3.59 -6.95
CA ASP A 38 11.37 4.21 -6.39
C ASP A 38 12.25 4.84 -7.49
N GLY A 39 11.64 5.68 -8.32
CA GLY A 39 12.30 6.37 -9.42
C GLY A 39 12.48 7.88 -9.21
N LEU A 40 11.80 8.47 -8.20
CA LEU A 40 11.89 9.90 -7.87
C LEU A 40 12.20 10.09 -6.39
N ASP A 41 13.07 11.08 -6.09
CA ASP A 41 13.52 11.41 -4.75
C ASP A 41 12.35 11.68 -3.80
N GLY A 42 12.17 10.84 -2.77
CA GLY A 42 11.11 10.99 -1.77
C GLY A 42 9.74 10.42 -2.15
N LEU A 43 9.53 9.97 -3.39
CA LEU A 43 8.21 9.48 -3.81
C LEU A 43 7.77 8.28 -2.98
N VAL A 44 8.60 7.24 -2.86
CA VAL A 44 8.29 6.04 -2.06
C VAL A 44 8.27 6.36 -0.58
N ALA A 45 9.30 7.03 -0.07
CA ALA A 45 9.40 7.31 1.37
C ALA A 45 8.21 8.12 1.89
N GLY A 46 7.78 9.15 1.15
CA GLY A 46 6.65 9.99 1.52
C GLY A 46 5.31 9.27 1.40
N SER A 47 5.06 8.59 0.28
CA SER A 47 3.82 7.82 0.10
C SER A 47 3.72 6.68 1.12
N ALA A 48 4.82 5.98 1.43
CA ALA A 48 4.88 4.93 2.45
C ALA A 48 4.57 5.49 3.85
N THR A 49 5.13 6.66 4.20
CA THR A 49 4.85 7.32 5.49
C THR A 49 3.36 7.55 5.67
N VAL A 50 2.67 8.07 4.64
CA VAL A 50 1.23 8.34 4.69
C VAL A 50 0.43 7.02 4.76
N SER A 51 0.81 6.02 3.95
CA SER A 51 0.13 4.72 3.93
C SER A 51 0.27 3.97 5.27
N PHE A 52 1.48 3.86 5.82
CA PHE A 52 1.68 3.23 7.13
C PHE A 52 1.04 4.04 8.26
N GLY A 53 0.99 5.38 8.14
CA GLY A 53 0.24 6.23 9.06
C GLY A 53 -1.25 5.87 9.10
N GLY A 54 -1.86 5.62 7.94
CA GLY A 54 -3.25 5.14 7.86
C GLY A 54 -3.42 3.74 8.43
N ILE A 55 -2.51 2.80 8.13
CA ILE A 55 -2.52 1.44 8.69
C ILE A 55 -2.35 1.48 10.22
N LEU A 56 -1.54 2.39 10.74
CA LEU A 56 -1.36 2.60 12.18
C LEU A 56 -2.69 2.99 12.85
N ILE A 57 -3.47 3.88 12.24
CA ILE A 57 -4.79 4.28 12.74
C ILE A 57 -5.70 3.05 12.84
N ILE A 58 -5.74 2.19 11.80
CA ILE A 58 -6.52 0.94 11.80
C ILE A 58 -6.03 0.00 12.89
N SER A 59 -4.71 -0.24 12.98
CA SER A 59 -4.13 -1.15 13.97
C SER A 59 -4.42 -0.71 15.40
N PHE A 60 -4.35 0.60 15.66
CA PHE A 60 -4.68 1.17 16.96
C PHE A 60 -6.18 1.07 17.27
N TRP A 61 -7.04 1.26 16.26
CA TRP A 61 -8.48 1.09 16.40
C TRP A 61 -8.86 -0.34 16.77
N ILE A 62 -8.31 -1.32 16.06
CA ILE A 62 -8.52 -2.75 16.32
C ILE A 62 -8.08 -3.11 17.77
N PHE A 63 -6.92 -2.59 18.19
CA PHE A 63 -6.42 -2.77 19.55
C PHE A 63 -7.38 -2.22 20.62
N ARG A 64 -8.08 -1.15 20.33
CA ARG A 64 -9.04 -0.51 21.27
C ARG A 64 -10.41 -1.19 21.30
N HIS A 65 -10.75 -2.03 20.32
CA HIS A 65 -12.03 -2.71 20.19
C HIS A 65 -11.87 -4.24 20.04
N PRO A 66 -11.20 -4.91 20.99
CA PRO A 66 -10.87 -6.33 20.86
C PRO A 66 -12.11 -7.22 20.84
N GLU A 67 -13.20 -6.82 21.50
CA GLU A 67 -14.47 -7.56 21.56
C GLU A 67 -15.08 -7.79 20.18
N TYR A 68 -14.98 -6.83 19.30
CA TYR A 68 -15.48 -6.93 17.93
C TYR A 68 -14.55 -7.73 17.03
N TYR A 69 -13.26 -7.43 17.07
CA TYR A 69 -12.29 -8.03 16.17
C TYR A 69 -11.80 -9.42 16.59
N SER A 70 -12.01 -9.84 17.85
CA SER A 70 -11.60 -11.17 18.33
C SER A 70 -12.30 -12.33 17.62
N SER A 71 -13.48 -12.10 17.03
CA SER A 71 -14.21 -13.10 16.26
C SER A 71 -13.57 -13.38 14.89
N PHE A 72 -12.82 -12.43 14.34
CA PHE A 72 -12.19 -12.50 13.02
C PHE A 72 -10.68 -12.74 13.10
N MET A 73 -10.07 -12.29 14.19
CA MET A 73 -8.62 -12.33 14.40
C MET A 73 -8.29 -13.27 15.56
N ASN A 74 -7.40 -14.21 15.31
CA ASN A 74 -6.85 -15.03 16.38
C ASN A 74 -5.97 -14.14 17.28
N SER A 75 -6.57 -13.70 18.39
CA SER A 75 -6.00 -13.13 19.60
C SER A 75 -5.69 -11.61 19.60
N ALA A 76 -5.98 -11.00 20.74
CA ALA A 76 -5.57 -9.66 21.17
C ALA A 76 -4.06 -9.40 21.08
N PHE A 77 -3.25 -10.42 20.89
CA PHE A 77 -1.82 -10.43 20.71
C PHE A 77 -1.38 -9.68 19.44
N VAL A 78 -2.17 -9.81 18.37
CA VAL A 78 -1.77 -9.30 17.05
C VAL A 78 -1.85 -7.78 16.95
N SER A 79 -2.78 -7.14 17.64
CA SER A 79 -3.10 -5.73 17.39
C SER A 79 -2.10 -4.73 17.98
N SER A 80 -1.67 -4.92 19.25
CA SER A 80 -0.74 -3.96 19.89
C SER A 80 0.67 -4.04 19.29
N GLU A 81 1.16 -5.24 19.07
CA GLU A 81 2.50 -5.46 18.51
C GLU A 81 2.59 -5.00 17.05
N LEU A 82 1.52 -5.23 16.27
CA LEU A 82 1.43 -4.71 14.93
C LEU A 82 1.37 -3.18 14.89
N ALA A 83 0.65 -2.54 15.83
CA ALA A 83 0.66 -1.09 15.93
C ALA A 83 2.07 -0.54 16.22
N VAL A 84 2.83 -1.20 17.10
CA VAL A 84 4.24 -0.85 17.36
C VAL A 84 5.11 -1.06 16.12
N LEU A 85 4.96 -2.19 15.43
CA LEU A 85 5.69 -2.47 14.20
C LEU A 85 5.38 -1.41 13.12
N VAL A 86 4.10 -1.13 12.88
CA VAL A 86 3.65 -0.17 11.87
C VAL A 86 4.15 1.23 12.19
N SER A 87 4.08 1.65 13.47
CA SER A 87 4.59 2.97 13.89
C SER A 87 6.09 3.08 13.70
N SER A 88 6.84 2.00 13.95
CA SER A 88 8.29 1.95 13.73
C SER A 88 8.64 2.08 12.25
N ILE A 89 7.90 1.40 11.37
CA ILE A 89 8.09 1.50 9.91
C ILE A 89 7.72 2.92 9.43
N ALA A 90 6.58 3.46 9.87
CA ALA A 90 6.15 4.82 9.50
C ALA A 90 7.18 5.86 9.96
N GLY A 91 7.66 5.75 11.19
CA GLY A 91 8.68 6.63 11.73
C GLY A 91 10.02 6.51 11.00
N SER A 92 10.42 5.29 10.62
CA SER A 92 11.63 5.06 9.82
C SER A 92 11.51 5.67 8.42
N CYS A 93 10.37 5.51 7.76
CA CYS A 93 10.11 6.14 6.46
C CYS A 93 10.13 7.68 6.56
N LEU A 94 9.54 8.24 7.62
CA LEU A 94 9.53 9.69 7.86
C LEU A 94 10.95 10.22 8.12
N GLY A 95 11.74 9.52 8.97
CA GLY A 95 13.12 9.90 9.25
C GLY A 95 14.02 9.78 8.01
N PHE A 96 13.82 8.74 7.20
CA PHE A 96 14.51 8.58 5.94
C PHE A 96 14.11 9.68 4.94
N LEU A 97 12.83 10.02 4.84
CA LEU A 97 12.30 11.06 3.96
C LEU A 97 12.97 12.41 4.19
N TRP A 98 13.32 12.73 5.43
CA TRP A 98 14.01 13.99 5.77
C TRP A 98 15.28 14.20 4.95
N TRP A 99 15.98 13.12 4.60
CA TRP A 99 17.22 13.16 3.83
C TRP A 99 17.02 12.74 2.36
N ASN A 100 15.91 12.07 2.06
CA ASN A 100 15.58 11.58 0.72
C ASN A 100 14.70 12.54 -0.09
N THR A 101 14.26 13.68 0.48
CA THR A 101 13.54 14.72 -0.28
C THR A 101 14.43 15.31 -1.36
N ASN A 102 13.82 15.67 -2.51
CA ASN A 102 14.53 16.25 -3.65
C ASN A 102 15.21 17.62 -3.31
N PRO A 103 16.50 17.82 -3.55
CA PRO A 103 17.46 16.81 -4.05
C PRO A 103 17.91 15.85 -2.94
N ALA A 104 17.81 14.54 -3.18
CA ALA A 104 18.09 13.53 -2.18
C ALA A 104 19.57 13.51 -1.77
N LYS A 105 19.81 13.38 -0.46
CA LYS A 105 21.14 13.15 0.11
C LYS A 105 21.42 11.68 0.35
N ILE A 106 20.38 10.85 0.46
CA ILE A 106 20.45 9.40 0.58
C ILE A 106 19.42 8.77 -0.34
N ILE A 107 19.72 7.60 -0.88
CA ILE A 107 18.86 6.86 -1.81
C ILE A 107 18.45 5.54 -1.14
N MET A 108 17.20 5.12 -1.34
CA MET A 108 16.62 3.94 -0.68
C MET A 108 17.22 2.64 -1.21
N GLY A 109 17.33 2.51 -2.51
CA GLY A 109 17.76 1.28 -3.20
C GLY A 109 16.76 0.13 -3.07
N ASP A 110 17.05 -0.95 -3.79
CA ASP A 110 16.13 -2.10 -3.92
C ASP A 110 15.78 -2.77 -2.59
N ILE A 111 16.73 -2.85 -1.65
CA ILE A 111 16.50 -3.49 -0.35
C ILE A 111 15.42 -2.73 0.43
N GLY A 112 15.49 -1.40 0.45
CA GLY A 112 14.53 -0.57 1.17
C GLY A 112 13.16 -0.59 0.53
N SER A 113 13.08 -0.37 -0.78
CA SER A 113 11.81 -0.34 -1.52
C SER A 113 11.10 -1.71 -1.50
N GLN A 114 11.84 -2.80 -1.66
CA GLN A 114 11.29 -4.16 -1.56
C GLN A 114 10.83 -4.50 -0.14
N PHE A 115 11.58 -4.10 0.90
CA PHE A 115 11.15 -4.27 2.28
C PHE A 115 9.82 -3.55 2.54
N ILE A 116 9.72 -2.28 2.17
CA ILE A 116 8.49 -1.49 2.31
C ILE A 116 7.34 -2.17 1.56
N GLY A 117 7.57 -2.60 0.32
CA GLY A 117 6.57 -3.25 -0.52
C GLY A 117 6.06 -4.57 0.05
N ALA A 118 6.92 -5.37 0.67
CA ALA A 118 6.53 -6.63 1.30
C ALA A 118 5.73 -6.40 2.59
N MET A 119 6.06 -5.36 3.36
CA MET A 119 5.39 -5.09 4.64
C MET A 119 3.93 -4.67 4.49
N PHE A 120 3.54 -4.00 3.41
CA PHE A 120 2.15 -3.61 3.17
C PHE A 120 1.19 -4.81 3.19
N PRO A 121 1.30 -5.78 2.27
CA PRO A 121 0.37 -6.92 2.26
C PRO A 121 0.51 -7.79 3.51
N LEU A 122 1.73 -7.99 4.03
CA LEU A 122 1.93 -8.80 5.24
C LEU A 122 1.17 -8.23 6.44
N ILE A 123 1.24 -6.92 6.67
CA ILE A 123 0.54 -6.27 7.79
C ILE A 123 -0.96 -6.28 7.54
N LEU A 124 -1.44 -5.92 6.34
CA LEU A 124 -2.85 -5.86 6.03
C LEU A 124 -3.52 -7.23 6.12
N PHE A 125 -2.85 -8.31 5.70
CA PHE A 125 -3.31 -9.67 5.93
C PHE A 125 -3.30 -10.06 7.41
N ALA A 126 -2.28 -9.64 8.16
CA ALA A 126 -2.21 -9.94 9.60
C ALA A 126 -3.36 -9.30 10.39
N ILE A 127 -3.80 -8.11 10.00
CA ILE A 127 -4.95 -7.41 10.61
C ILE A 127 -6.30 -7.79 9.96
N GLY A 128 -6.34 -8.76 9.04
CA GLY A 128 -7.57 -9.18 8.37
C GLY A 128 -8.22 -8.11 7.49
N ALA A 129 -7.44 -7.13 7.02
CA ALA A 129 -7.91 -6.03 6.20
C ALA A 129 -7.53 -6.23 4.71
N ASP A 130 -7.78 -7.42 4.19
CA ASP A 130 -7.32 -7.90 2.90
C ASP A 130 -7.69 -6.97 1.73
N THR A 131 -8.92 -6.46 1.70
CA THR A 131 -9.41 -5.56 0.64
C THR A 131 -8.80 -4.17 0.69
N LEU A 132 -8.35 -3.73 1.85
CA LEU A 132 -7.76 -2.41 2.01
C LEU A 132 -6.40 -2.28 1.31
N ILE A 133 -5.79 -3.39 0.90
CA ILE A 133 -4.58 -3.38 0.06
C ILE A 133 -4.77 -2.51 -1.19
N LEU A 134 -5.94 -2.56 -1.82
CA LEU A 134 -6.23 -1.78 -3.03
C LEU A 134 -6.18 -0.27 -2.77
N PHE A 135 -6.50 0.17 -1.57
CA PHE A 135 -6.50 1.58 -1.20
C PHE A 135 -5.15 2.04 -0.65
N PHE A 136 -4.55 1.27 0.25
CA PHE A 136 -3.28 1.62 0.89
C PHE A 136 -2.07 1.44 -0.03
N CYS A 137 -2.18 0.60 -1.06
CA CYS A 137 -1.16 0.39 -2.08
C CYS A 137 -1.55 0.97 -3.45
N PHE A 138 -2.61 1.81 -3.52
CA PHE A 138 -3.16 2.30 -4.79
C PHE A 138 -2.11 2.92 -5.69
N LEU A 139 -1.27 3.80 -5.16
CA LEU A 139 -0.24 4.48 -5.93
C LEU A 139 0.71 3.47 -6.59
N TYR A 140 1.18 2.49 -5.84
CA TYR A 140 2.10 1.47 -6.33
C TYR A 140 1.44 0.57 -7.37
N ILE A 141 0.17 0.21 -7.17
CA ILE A 141 -0.62 -0.56 -8.14
C ILE A 141 -0.78 0.25 -9.44
N LEU A 142 -1.03 1.55 -9.35
CA LEU A 142 -1.14 2.43 -10.50
C LEU A 142 0.17 2.46 -11.31
N GLU A 143 1.32 2.59 -10.64
CA GLU A 143 2.64 2.58 -11.27
C GLU A 143 2.88 1.27 -12.02
N ALA A 144 2.70 0.12 -11.37
CA ALA A 144 2.87 -1.18 -12.00
C ALA A 144 1.88 -1.41 -13.14
N THR A 145 0.61 -1.01 -12.97
CA THR A 145 -0.42 -1.13 -14.00
C THR A 145 -0.04 -0.33 -15.25
N SER A 146 0.54 0.85 -15.09
CA SER A 146 1.01 1.65 -16.23
C SER A 146 2.05 0.90 -17.08
N VAL A 147 2.96 0.16 -16.42
CA VAL A 147 3.97 -0.67 -17.09
C VAL A 147 3.29 -1.83 -17.83
N ILE A 148 2.39 -2.54 -17.15
CA ILE A 148 1.65 -3.66 -17.75
C ILE A 148 0.90 -3.20 -19.00
N VAL A 149 0.14 -2.11 -18.90
CA VAL A 149 -0.64 -1.54 -20.02
C VAL A 149 0.28 -1.15 -21.18
N GLN A 150 1.42 -0.53 -20.89
CA GLN A 150 2.40 -0.15 -21.91
C GLN A 150 2.96 -1.37 -22.65
N VAL A 151 3.39 -2.39 -21.90
CA VAL A 151 3.96 -3.62 -22.47
C VAL A 151 2.93 -4.33 -23.35
N PHE A 152 1.69 -4.47 -22.87
CA PHE A 152 0.59 -5.07 -23.64
C PHE A 152 0.30 -4.29 -24.93
N SER A 153 0.14 -2.98 -24.82
CA SER A 153 -0.14 -2.14 -25.98
C SER A 153 0.99 -2.22 -27.03
N PHE A 154 2.23 -2.16 -26.57
CA PHE A 154 3.38 -2.23 -27.48
C PHE A 154 3.49 -3.61 -28.13
N LYS A 155 3.29 -4.69 -27.37
CA LYS A 155 3.36 -6.06 -27.89
C LYS A 155 2.25 -6.38 -28.92
N TYR A 156 1.01 -5.92 -28.67
CA TYR A 156 -0.14 -6.29 -29.51
C TYR A 156 -0.50 -5.24 -30.55
N ARG A 157 -0.16 -3.97 -30.33
CA ARG A 157 -0.54 -2.85 -31.22
C ARG A 157 0.65 -2.14 -31.85
N GLY A 158 1.89 -2.42 -31.40
CA GLY A 158 3.09 -1.70 -31.82
C GLY A 158 3.10 -0.21 -31.42
N LYS A 159 2.19 0.21 -30.50
CA LYS A 159 2.02 1.62 -30.14
C LYS A 159 2.21 1.79 -28.64
N ARG A 160 2.86 2.88 -28.25
CA ARG A 160 2.99 3.30 -26.84
C ARG A 160 1.71 4.01 -26.39
N VAL A 161 1.24 3.72 -25.18
CA VAL A 161 0.14 4.44 -24.51
C VAL A 161 0.70 5.66 -23.78
N PHE A 162 1.78 5.43 -23.02
CA PHE A 162 2.47 6.46 -22.27
C PHE A 162 3.80 6.84 -22.97
N LYS A 163 4.28 8.06 -22.77
CA LYS A 163 5.58 8.49 -23.29
C LYS A 163 6.70 7.62 -22.73
N MET A 164 6.63 7.32 -21.42
CA MET A 164 7.52 6.44 -20.68
C MET A 164 6.73 5.79 -19.53
N THR A 165 7.19 4.66 -19.02
CA THR A 165 6.64 3.98 -17.82
C THR A 165 7.77 3.55 -16.89
N PRO A 166 7.55 3.50 -15.57
CA PRO A 166 6.30 3.75 -14.83
C PRO A 166 5.69 5.15 -15.03
N ILE A 167 4.43 5.38 -14.57
CA ILE A 167 3.66 6.56 -14.97
C ILE A 167 4.27 7.90 -14.51
N HIS A 168 5.04 7.93 -13.42
CA HIS A 168 5.76 9.14 -13.00
C HIS A 168 6.70 9.66 -14.11
N HIS A 169 7.39 8.77 -14.82
CA HIS A 169 8.23 9.15 -15.95
C HIS A 169 7.45 9.72 -17.14
N HIS A 170 6.19 9.34 -17.31
CA HIS A 170 5.34 9.97 -18.33
C HIS A 170 5.16 11.46 -18.06
N PHE A 171 5.01 11.85 -16.80
CA PHE A 171 4.87 13.27 -16.42
C PHE A 171 6.19 14.02 -16.51
N GLU A 172 7.32 13.40 -16.16
CA GLU A 172 8.65 14.01 -16.40
C GLU A 172 8.88 14.28 -17.88
N MET A 173 8.58 13.31 -18.75
CA MET A 173 8.64 13.46 -20.21
C MET A 173 7.61 14.45 -20.76
N SER A 174 6.70 14.90 -19.92
CA SER A 174 5.72 15.96 -20.20
C SER A 174 6.14 17.31 -19.59
N ASN A 175 7.40 17.43 -19.17
CA ASN A 175 8.04 18.63 -18.61
C ASN A 175 7.40 19.10 -17.28
N TRP A 176 6.87 18.19 -16.48
CA TRP A 176 6.49 18.52 -15.11
C TRP A 176 7.74 18.53 -14.21
N ALA A 177 7.81 19.49 -13.29
CA ALA A 177 8.86 19.47 -12.28
C ALA A 177 8.70 18.24 -11.38
N GLU A 178 9.80 17.59 -11.04
CA GLU A 178 9.84 16.38 -10.21
C GLU A 178 9.07 16.57 -8.87
N THR A 179 9.35 17.67 -8.18
CA THR A 179 8.65 18.00 -6.93
C THR A 179 7.13 18.13 -7.12
N THR A 180 6.67 18.62 -8.27
CA THR A 180 5.24 18.69 -8.58
C THR A 180 4.63 17.30 -8.76
N ILE A 181 5.33 16.38 -9.40
CA ILE A 181 4.89 14.99 -9.56
C ILE A 181 4.79 14.34 -8.19
N ILE A 182 5.83 14.41 -7.38
CA ILE A 182 5.91 13.82 -6.05
C ILE A 182 4.74 14.30 -5.17
N VAL A 183 4.55 15.61 -5.05
CA VAL A 183 3.48 16.18 -4.20
C VAL A 183 2.09 15.76 -4.68
N ARG A 184 1.83 15.79 -5.99
CA ARG A 184 0.54 15.34 -6.53
C ARG A 184 0.29 13.86 -6.29
N PHE A 185 1.31 13.02 -6.39
CA PHE A 185 1.20 11.59 -6.13
C PHE A 185 0.97 11.31 -4.65
N TRP A 186 1.59 12.05 -3.74
CA TRP A 186 1.29 11.98 -2.31
C TRP A 186 -0.16 12.39 -2.01
N ILE A 187 -0.67 13.44 -2.68
CA ILE A 187 -2.08 13.86 -2.53
C ILE A 187 -3.02 12.76 -2.99
N ILE A 188 -2.78 12.17 -4.17
CA ILE A 188 -3.59 11.07 -4.70
C ILE A 188 -3.54 9.87 -3.74
N ASN A 189 -2.35 9.49 -3.29
CA ASN A 189 -2.19 8.41 -2.32
C ASN A 189 -2.98 8.69 -1.03
N GLY A 190 -2.87 9.91 -0.48
CA GLY A 190 -3.60 10.34 0.70
C GLY A 190 -5.12 10.27 0.53
N ILE A 191 -5.66 10.65 -0.63
CA ILE A 191 -7.09 10.53 -0.93
C ILE A 191 -7.55 9.07 -0.86
N PHE A 192 -6.80 8.14 -1.47
CA PHE A 192 -7.15 6.73 -1.43
C PHE A 192 -7.05 6.14 -0.02
N ILE A 193 -6.07 6.57 0.78
CA ILE A 193 -5.94 6.18 2.18
C ILE A 193 -7.16 6.67 2.99
N VAL A 194 -7.59 7.92 2.79
CA VAL A 194 -8.80 8.46 3.46
C VAL A 194 -10.05 7.66 3.05
N ILE A 195 -10.19 7.29 1.77
CA ILE A 195 -11.27 6.42 1.32
C ILE A 195 -11.19 5.06 2.01
N GLY A 196 -10.00 4.44 2.07
CA GLY A 196 -9.78 3.16 2.75
C GLY A 196 -10.12 3.21 4.24
N LEU A 197 -9.72 4.27 4.93
CA LEU A 197 -10.10 4.51 6.32
C LEU A 197 -11.62 4.69 6.47
N GLY A 198 -12.25 5.45 5.57
CA GLY A 198 -13.70 5.64 5.56
C GLY A 198 -14.46 4.32 5.38
N LEU A 199 -13.99 3.43 4.50
CA LEU A 199 -14.55 2.09 4.32
C LEU A 199 -14.38 1.23 5.57
N PHE A 200 -13.20 1.27 6.19
CA PHE A 200 -12.92 0.54 7.42
C PHE A 200 -13.85 0.97 8.57
N TYR A 201 -13.99 2.29 8.80
CA TYR A 201 -14.88 2.82 9.83
C TYR A 201 -16.35 2.61 9.48
N GLY A 202 -16.71 2.73 8.19
CA GLY A 202 -18.08 2.46 7.73
C GLY A 202 -18.52 1.04 8.01
N ASP A 203 -17.63 0.08 7.78
CA ASP A 203 -17.86 -1.32 8.10
C ASP A 203 -18.06 -1.55 9.60
N TRP A 204 -17.22 -0.96 10.45
CA TRP A 204 -17.37 -1.02 11.89
C TRP A 204 -18.69 -0.40 12.37
N VAL A 205 -19.12 0.73 11.83
CA VAL A 205 -20.40 1.37 12.20
C VAL A 205 -21.60 0.53 11.79
N LEU A 206 -21.52 -0.16 10.66
CA LEU A 206 -22.64 -0.97 10.13
C LEU A 206 -22.76 -2.35 10.83
N PHE A 207 -21.65 -2.95 11.22
CA PHE A 207 -21.60 -4.33 11.71
C PHE A 207 -21.00 -4.48 13.12
N GLY A 208 -20.46 -3.42 13.70
CA GLY A 208 -19.78 -3.44 14.99
C GLY A 208 -20.67 -3.18 16.22
N ASN A 209 -22.00 -2.96 16.03
CA ASN A 209 -22.98 -2.74 17.10
C ASN A 209 -23.84 -3.96 17.33
#